data_f715e7ed85288d4f4abb86c2df290262
#
_entry.id   f715e7ed85288d4f4abb86c2df290262
#
_cell.length_a   1.000
_cell.length_b   1.000
_cell.length_c   1.000
_cell.angle_alpha   90.00
_cell.angle_beta   90.00
_cell.angle_gamma   90.00
#
_symmetry.space_group_name_H-M   'P 1'
#
loop_
_entity.id
_entity.type
_entity.pdbx_description
1 polymer ?
#
loop_
_entity_poly.entity_id
_entity_poly.type
_entity_poly.pdbx_seq_one_letter_code
_entity_poly.pdbx_strand_id
1 'polypeptide(L)'
;MKGKAVFLAMLLSVLLAGRAEAQRCLPKMRGIEMKAGMTGADGYWLGAALSSYAKGGNKWVYGAEYLQTNHPYRSVNVPVAQFTAEGGFYYNFLSDVKKTVFFYAGASALAGYETVNWGERTLYDGARLNNRDGFVYGCAATLDMELYLADFIALTASVRERFLWGGSTGVCRTEYGIGIKFIIN
;
A
#
# COMPACT_ATOMS: atom_id res chain seq x y z
N MET A 1 26.10 21.86 3.82
CA MET A 1 26.48 20.59 4.46
C MET A 1 26.02 20.46 5.91
N LYS A 2 25.98 21.56 6.71
CA LYS A 2 25.57 21.50 8.15
C LYS A 2 24.13 21.04 8.39
N GLY A 3 23.16 21.39 7.55
CA GLY A 3 21.75 21.00 7.72
C GLY A 3 21.50 19.50 7.58
N LYS A 4 22.20 18.80 6.67
CA LYS A 4 22.08 17.34 6.48
C LYS A 4 22.63 16.57 7.68
N ALA A 5 23.69 17.05 8.32
CA ALA A 5 24.25 16.43 9.52
C ALA A 5 23.33 16.59 10.73
N VAL A 6 22.67 17.75 10.88
CA VAL A 6 21.69 17.98 11.95
C VAL A 6 20.45 17.09 11.78
N PHE A 7 19.96 16.97 10.55
CA PHE A 7 18.83 16.08 10.25
C PHE A 7 19.17 14.61 10.51
N LEU A 8 20.36 14.17 10.12
CA LEU A 8 20.84 12.80 10.37
C LEU A 8 21.04 12.54 11.87
N ALA A 9 21.59 13.51 12.62
CA ALA A 9 21.75 13.41 14.07
C ALA A 9 20.38 13.36 14.79
N MET A 10 19.40 14.15 14.33
CA MET A 10 18.04 14.13 14.86
C MET A 10 17.33 12.79 14.58
N LEU A 11 17.53 12.24 13.38
CA LEU A 11 17.02 10.91 13.03
C LEU A 11 17.67 9.81 13.88
N LEU A 12 18.98 9.92 14.10
CA LEU A 12 19.76 8.96 14.91
C LEU A 12 19.38 9.05 16.42
N SER A 13 19.10 10.25 16.95
CA SER A 13 18.67 10.43 18.33
C SER A 13 17.27 9.87 18.59
N VAL A 14 16.35 9.95 17.62
CA VAL A 14 15.04 9.31 17.67
C VAL A 14 15.17 7.79 17.66
N LEU A 15 16.12 7.24 16.89
CA LEU A 15 16.39 5.79 16.85
C LEU A 15 17.03 5.27 18.16
N LEU A 16 17.78 6.11 18.88
CA LEU A 16 18.46 5.74 20.14
C LEU A 16 17.58 5.93 21.40
N ALA A 17 16.50 6.72 21.32
CA ALA A 17 15.61 7.00 22.44
C ALA A 17 14.67 5.83 22.82
N GLY A 18 14.61 4.79 22.01
CA GLY A 18 13.66 3.67 22.17
C GLY A 18 14.12 2.57 23.14
N ARG A 19 14.29 2.87 24.42
CA ARG A 19 14.42 1.85 25.49
C ARG A 19 13.14 1.71 26.33
N ALA A 20 11.99 1.69 25.69
CA ALA A 20 10.79 1.18 26.32
C ALA A 20 10.54 -0.23 25.74
N GLU A 21 10.53 -1.25 26.59
CA GLU A 21 10.02 -2.58 26.20
C GLU A 21 8.50 -2.47 26.03
N ALA A 22 8.09 -1.81 24.96
CA ALA A 22 6.67 -1.69 24.66
C ALA A 22 6.16 -3.01 24.13
N GLN A 23 5.04 -3.44 24.67
CA GLN A 23 4.30 -4.59 24.17
C GLN A 23 3.69 -4.21 22.81
N ARG A 24 4.42 -4.49 21.72
CA ARG A 24 4.00 -4.20 20.33
C ARG A 24 3.21 -5.37 19.75
N CYS A 25 2.31 -5.07 18.84
CA CYS A 25 1.45 -6.07 18.16
C CYS A 25 0.61 -6.92 19.12
N LEU A 26 0.07 -6.31 20.19
CA LEU A 26 -0.86 -6.99 21.09
C LEU A 26 -2.20 -7.27 20.39
N PRO A 27 -2.89 -8.37 20.76
CA PRO A 27 -4.24 -8.61 20.30
C PRO A 27 -5.18 -7.45 20.66
N LYS A 28 -6.02 -7.04 19.70
CA LYS A 28 -6.95 -5.91 19.74
C LYS A 28 -6.35 -4.53 19.52
N MET A 29 -5.03 -4.36 19.45
CA MET A 29 -4.45 -3.12 18.96
C MET A 29 -4.93 -2.83 17.54
N ARG A 30 -5.08 -1.55 17.23
CA ARG A 30 -5.47 -1.07 15.90
C ARG A 30 -4.40 -0.14 15.36
N GLY A 31 -4.30 -0.06 14.06
CA GLY A 31 -3.41 0.88 13.39
C GLY A 31 -4.10 1.52 12.21
N ILE A 32 -3.86 2.81 12.00
CA ILE A 32 -4.22 3.52 10.77
C ILE A 32 -2.93 3.72 9.99
N GLU A 33 -2.95 3.35 8.74
CA GLU A 33 -1.79 3.39 7.86
C GLU A 33 -2.11 4.20 6.61
N MET A 34 -1.15 5.04 6.20
CA MET A 34 -1.15 5.74 4.92
C MET A 34 0.04 5.22 4.11
N LYS A 35 -0.24 4.80 2.89
CA LYS A 35 0.73 4.22 1.96
C LYS A 35 0.78 4.98 0.66
N ALA A 36 1.95 5.00 0.06
CA ALA A 36 2.15 5.48 -1.30
C ALA A 36 3.17 4.59 -2.01
N GLY A 37 3.06 4.48 -3.32
CA GLY A 37 3.97 3.63 -4.05
C GLY A 37 3.88 3.77 -5.55
N MET A 38 4.63 2.90 -6.21
CA MET A 38 4.73 2.83 -7.67
C MET A 38 4.31 1.45 -8.16
N THR A 39 3.86 1.39 -9.39
CA THR A 39 3.61 0.13 -10.10
C THR A 39 4.66 -0.07 -11.17
N GLY A 40 4.90 -1.33 -11.57
CA GLY A 40 5.83 -1.65 -12.66
C GLY A 40 5.43 -1.14 -14.05
N ALA A 41 4.30 -0.44 -14.19
CA ALA A 41 3.75 0.08 -15.45
C ALA A 41 3.53 1.59 -15.37
N ASP A 42 4.58 2.37 -15.14
CA ASP A 42 4.56 3.85 -15.13
C ASP A 42 3.34 4.46 -14.39
N GLY A 43 3.00 3.87 -13.23
CA GLY A 43 1.90 4.32 -12.42
C GLY A 43 2.29 4.56 -10.98
N TYR A 44 1.46 5.30 -10.27
CA TYR A 44 1.56 5.51 -8.84
C TYR A 44 0.24 5.12 -8.15
N TRP A 45 0.34 4.82 -6.87
CA TRP A 45 -0.82 4.55 -6.05
C TRP A 45 -0.70 5.20 -4.68
N LEU A 46 -1.85 5.53 -4.11
CA LEU A 46 -2.01 6.06 -2.77
C LEU A 46 -3.08 5.25 -2.06
N GLY A 47 -2.87 4.92 -0.80
CA GLY A 47 -3.82 4.12 -0.04
C GLY A 47 -3.85 4.49 1.43
N ALA A 48 -4.98 4.16 2.04
CA ALA A 48 -5.17 4.19 3.48
C ALA A 48 -5.70 2.84 3.95
N ALA A 49 -5.24 2.36 5.10
CA ALA A 49 -5.64 1.08 5.65
C ALA A 49 -5.79 1.12 7.16
N LEU A 50 -6.72 0.30 7.64
CA LEU A 50 -6.93 -0.01 9.05
C LEU A 50 -6.38 -1.40 9.31
N SER A 51 -5.53 -1.54 10.31
CA SER A 51 -5.01 -2.82 10.77
C SER A 51 -5.61 -3.15 12.14
N SER A 52 -5.99 -4.41 12.33
CA SER A 52 -6.42 -4.95 13.62
C SER A 52 -5.55 -6.15 13.96
N TYR A 53 -4.78 -6.06 15.03
CA TYR A 53 -3.84 -7.10 15.42
C TYR A 53 -4.54 -8.25 16.15
N ALA A 54 -4.20 -9.46 15.77
CA ALA A 54 -4.68 -10.73 16.32
C ALA A 54 -3.60 -11.41 17.16
N LYS A 55 -3.91 -12.58 17.70
CA LYS A 55 -2.94 -13.42 18.43
C LYS A 55 -1.73 -13.77 17.55
N GLY A 56 -0.55 -13.83 18.17
CA GLY A 56 0.69 -14.18 17.47
C GLY A 56 1.28 -13.04 16.60
N GLY A 57 0.78 -11.80 16.77
CA GLY A 57 1.23 -10.66 15.96
C GLY A 57 0.65 -10.61 14.54
N ASN A 58 -0.24 -11.52 14.18
CA ASN A 58 -0.97 -11.49 12.92
C ASN A 58 -1.89 -10.27 12.86
N LYS A 59 -2.30 -9.86 11.66
CA LYS A 59 -3.19 -8.70 11.50
C LYS A 59 -4.22 -8.90 10.41
N TRP A 60 -5.42 -8.38 10.65
CA TRP A 60 -6.41 -8.10 9.61
C TRP A 60 -6.17 -6.70 9.07
N VAL A 61 -6.28 -6.54 7.77
CA VAL A 61 -6.09 -5.25 7.08
C VAL A 61 -7.32 -4.97 6.24
N TYR A 62 -7.86 -3.78 6.38
CA TYR A 62 -8.97 -3.24 5.58
C TYR A 62 -8.51 -1.91 5.01
N GLY A 63 -8.54 -1.77 3.70
CA GLY A 63 -7.98 -0.59 3.05
C GLY A 63 -8.80 -0.10 1.88
N ALA A 64 -8.48 1.12 1.47
CA ALA A 64 -8.93 1.71 0.22
C ALA A 64 -7.71 2.31 -0.49
N GLU A 65 -7.68 2.18 -1.79
CA GLU A 65 -6.53 2.55 -2.61
C GLU A 65 -6.98 3.21 -3.90
N TYR A 66 -6.28 4.25 -4.28
CA TYR A 66 -6.34 4.90 -5.56
C TYR A 66 -5.06 4.60 -6.33
N LEU A 67 -5.20 4.09 -7.53
CA LEU A 67 -4.09 3.81 -8.43
C LEU A 67 -4.33 4.52 -9.76
N GLN A 68 -3.29 5.16 -10.27
CA GLN A 68 -3.30 5.77 -11.60
C GLN A 68 -2.13 5.26 -12.43
N THR A 69 -2.44 4.82 -13.65
CA THR A 69 -1.46 4.44 -14.67
C THR A 69 -1.72 5.22 -15.95
N ASN A 70 -0.68 5.41 -16.76
CA ASN A 70 -0.77 6.08 -18.03
C ASN A 70 -0.44 5.08 -19.13
N HIS A 71 -1.35 4.95 -20.13
CA HIS A 71 -1.12 4.14 -21.31
C HIS A 71 -0.77 5.05 -22.48
N PRO A 72 0.41 4.91 -23.10
CA PRO A 72 0.79 5.72 -24.23
C PRO A 72 -0.07 5.36 -25.46
N TYR A 73 -0.73 6.34 -26.04
CA TYR A 73 -1.44 6.24 -27.31
C TYR A 73 -0.92 7.33 -28.24
N ARG A 74 -0.12 6.94 -29.26
CA ARG A 74 0.56 7.89 -30.18
C ARG A 74 1.37 8.94 -29.41
N SER A 75 0.93 10.21 -29.43
CA SER A 75 1.57 11.34 -28.72
C SER A 75 0.88 11.73 -27.41
N VAL A 76 -0.13 10.97 -26.95
CA VAL A 76 -0.93 11.27 -25.75
C VAL A 76 -0.94 10.08 -24.82
N ASN A 77 -0.90 10.37 -23.52
CA ASN A 77 -1.08 9.37 -22.48
C ASN A 77 -2.56 9.31 -22.08
N VAL A 78 -3.15 8.12 -22.15
CA VAL A 78 -4.51 7.87 -21.67
C VAL A 78 -4.45 7.46 -20.21
N PRO A 79 -4.99 8.27 -19.28
CA PRO A 79 -4.98 7.93 -17.88
C PRO A 79 -6.01 6.83 -17.59
N VAL A 80 -5.60 5.83 -16.80
CA VAL A 80 -6.48 4.81 -16.24
C VAL A 80 -6.39 4.93 -14.74
N ALA A 81 -7.52 5.19 -14.09
CA ALA A 81 -7.63 5.31 -12.65
C ALA A 81 -8.44 4.14 -12.08
N GLN A 82 -7.96 3.57 -10.98
CA GLN A 82 -8.63 2.50 -10.25
C GLN A 82 -8.84 2.91 -8.80
N PHE A 83 -10.05 2.68 -8.30
CA PHE A 83 -10.41 2.81 -6.89
C PHE A 83 -10.72 1.42 -6.38
N THR A 84 -9.93 0.91 -5.44
CA THR A 84 -10.11 -0.44 -4.92
C THR A 84 -10.22 -0.41 -3.39
N ALA A 85 -11.13 -1.23 -2.87
CA ALA A 85 -11.18 -1.58 -1.46
C ALA A 85 -10.54 -2.95 -1.28
N GLU A 86 -9.89 -3.17 -0.14
CA GLU A 86 -9.29 -4.45 0.21
C GLU A 86 -9.71 -4.92 1.59
N GLY A 87 -9.78 -6.25 1.74
CA GLY A 87 -9.86 -6.92 3.03
C GLY A 87 -8.95 -8.14 3.01
N GLY A 88 -8.04 -8.25 3.97
CA GLY A 88 -7.04 -9.29 3.96
C GLY A 88 -6.54 -9.72 5.33
N PHE A 89 -5.86 -10.85 5.35
CA PHE A 89 -5.20 -11.40 6.52
C PHE A 89 -3.71 -11.50 6.26
N TYR A 90 -2.92 -11.04 7.22
CA TYR A 90 -1.46 -10.98 7.16
C TYR A 90 -0.88 -11.79 8.31
N TYR A 91 -0.15 -12.83 7.96
CA TYR A 91 0.54 -13.72 8.88
C TYR A 91 1.92 -13.17 9.21
N ASN A 92 2.24 -13.02 10.50
CA ASN A 92 3.58 -12.68 10.96
C ASN A 92 4.45 -13.94 10.94
N PHE A 93 5.37 -14.00 9.98
CA PHE A 93 6.26 -15.16 9.85
C PHE A 93 7.65 -14.92 10.42
N LEU A 94 8.03 -13.64 10.63
CA LEU A 94 9.33 -13.30 11.20
C LEU A 94 9.20 -12.00 12.00
N SER A 95 9.76 -11.99 13.19
CA SER A 95 9.92 -10.79 14.01
C SER A 95 11.25 -10.80 14.73
N ASP A 96 11.85 -9.63 14.91
CA ASP A 96 13.05 -9.48 15.72
C ASP A 96 12.76 -9.76 17.21
N VAL A 97 13.79 -10.21 17.96
CA VAL A 97 13.73 -10.48 19.39
C VAL A 97 13.26 -9.25 20.20
N LYS A 98 13.66 -8.06 19.78
CA LYS A 98 13.22 -6.77 20.38
C LYS A 98 11.85 -6.31 19.90
N LYS A 99 11.18 -7.07 19.01
CA LYS A 99 9.89 -6.73 18.40
C LYS A 99 9.87 -5.31 17.81
N THR A 100 10.97 -4.92 17.18
CA THR A 100 11.10 -3.64 16.47
C THR A 100 10.77 -3.79 15.01
N VAL A 101 11.08 -4.95 14.41
CA VAL A 101 10.82 -5.27 13.01
C VAL A 101 9.92 -6.50 12.91
N PHE A 102 8.91 -6.40 12.07
CA PHE A 102 7.99 -7.50 11.77
C PHE A 102 7.88 -7.68 10.27
N PHE A 103 7.86 -8.93 9.83
CA PHE A 103 7.63 -9.31 8.45
C PHE A 103 6.35 -10.13 8.34
N TYR A 104 5.53 -9.77 7.36
CA TYR A 104 4.24 -10.38 7.12
C TYR A 104 4.15 -10.92 5.70
N ALA A 105 3.51 -12.07 5.57
CA ALA A 105 2.97 -12.56 4.32
C ALA A 105 1.45 -12.48 4.38
N GLY A 106 0.84 -11.77 3.44
CA GLY A 106 -0.59 -11.49 3.44
C GLY A 106 -1.27 -11.91 2.16
N ALA A 107 -2.55 -12.23 2.30
CA ALA A 107 -3.46 -12.41 1.18
C ALA A 107 -4.71 -11.55 1.42
N SER A 108 -5.17 -10.88 0.38
CA SER A 108 -6.34 -10.00 0.43
C SER A 108 -7.26 -10.21 -0.76
N ALA A 109 -8.55 -9.99 -0.55
CA ALA A 109 -9.54 -9.83 -1.59
C ALA A 109 -9.68 -8.36 -1.95
N LEU A 110 -9.86 -8.07 -3.22
CA LEU A 110 -9.97 -6.74 -3.79
C LEU A 110 -11.28 -6.59 -4.55
N ALA A 111 -11.91 -5.43 -4.41
CA ALA A 111 -13.08 -5.05 -5.19
C ALA A 111 -13.05 -3.55 -5.44
N GLY A 112 -13.45 -3.11 -6.63
CA GLY A 112 -13.35 -1.70 -6.96
C GLY A 112 -13.93 -1.33 -8.31
N TYR A 113 -13.53 -0.16 -8.76
CA TYR A 113 -13.98 0.42 -10.01
C TYR A 113 -12.80 1.01 -10.78
N GLU A 114 -12.75 0.74 -12.07
CA GLU A 114 -11.77 1.29 -12.99
C GLU A 114 -12.46 2.29 -13.92
N THR A 115 -11.84 3.45 -14.12
CA THR A 115 -12.24 4.43 -15.12
C THR A 115 -11.11 4.70 -16.08
N VAL A 116 -11.43 4.71 -17.37
CA VAL A 116 -10.49 4.96 -18.46
C VAL A 116 -10.78 6.36 -19.00
N ASN A 117 -9.75 7.21 -19.07
CA ASN A 117 -9.86 8.58 -19.55
C ASN A 117 -11.01 9.38 -18.86
N TRP A 118 -11.26 9.11 -17.56
CA TRP A 118 -12.33 9.73 -16.77
C TRP A 118 -13.73 9.61 -17.40
N GLY A 119 -13.98 8.51 -18.14
CA GLY A 119 -15.25 8.25 -18.81
C GLY A 119 -15.40 8.88 -20.20
N GLU A 120 -14.42 9.66 -20.63
CA GLU A 120 -14.43 10.25 -21.98
C GLU A 120 -14.02 9.20 -23.04
N ARG A 121 -14.92 8.93 -23.96
CA ARG A 121 -14.73 7.89 -25.00
C ARG A 121 -14.01 8.37 -26.25
N THR A 122 -13.88 9.67 -26.43
CA THR A 122 -13.30 10.25 -27.62
C THR A 122 -11.99 10.93 -27.29
N LEU A 123 -10.93 10.53 -27.94
CA LEU A 123 -9.63 11.19 -27.85
C LEU A 123 -9.61 12.44 -28.73
N TYR A 124 -8.61 13.29 -28.55
CA TYR A 124 -8.44 14.57 -29.27
C TYR A 124 -8.36 14.41 -30.79
N ASP A 125 -7.97 13.24 -31.32
CA ASP A 125 -7.87 12.90 -32.74
C ASP A 125 -9.15 12.27 -33.30
N GLY A 126 -10.24 12.22 -32.53
CA GLY A 126 -11.51 11.60 -32.90
C GLY A 126 -11.52 10.07 -32.77
N ALA A 127 -10.43 9.45 -32.34
CA ALA A 127 -10.39 8.01 -32.06
C ALA A 127 -11.27 7.66 -30.87
N ARG A 128 -12.03 6.57 -30.97
CA ARG A 128 -12.88 6.08 -29.88
C ARG A 128 -12.14 5.02 -29.07
N LEU A 129 -12.12 5.22 -27.75
CA LEU A 129 -11.63 4.21 -26.83
C LEU A 129 -12.61 3.03 -26.76
N ASN A 130 -12.09 1.82 -26.97
CA ASN A 130 -12.89 0.59 -26.88
C ASN A 130 -13.00 0.10 -25.42
N ASN A 131 -12.12 0.58 -24.53
CA ASN A 131 -12.14 0.26 -23.11
C ASN A 131 -13.25 1.03 -22.41
N ARG A 132 -13.94 0.35 -21.48
CA ARG A 132 -15.07 0.90 -20.73
C ARG A 132 -14.71 0.92 -19.26
N ASP A 133 -15.25 1.92 -18.59
CA ASP A 133 -15.31 1.93 -17.14
C ASP A 133 -16.03 0.68 -16.65
N GLY A 134 -15.52 0.06 -15.61
CA GLY A 134 -16.06 -1.20 -15.14
C GLY A 134 -15.70 -1.54 -13.70
N PHE A 135 -16.46 -2.48 -13.17
CA PHE A 135 -16.18 -3.08 -11.87
C PHE A 135 -14.99 -4.03 -12.01
N VAL A 136 -14.06 -3.91 -11.07
CA VAL A 136 -12.87 -4.78 -10.97
C VAL A 136 -12.90 -5.53 -9.65
N TYR A 137 -12.48 -6.78 -9.68
CA TYR A 137 -12.40 -7.64 -8.51
C TYR A 137 -11.19 -8.56 -8.61
N GLY A 138 -10.73 -9.04 -7.48
CA GLY A 138 -9.57 -9.90 -7.50
C GLY A 138 -8.98 -10.22 -6.16
N CYS A 139 -7.71 -10.57 -6.17
CA CYS A 139 -6.95 -10.85 -4.97
C CYS A 139 -5.54 -10.27 -5.07
N ALA A 140 -4.87 -10.17 -3.92
CA ALA A 140 -3.46 -9.81 -3.88
C ALA A 140 -2.70 -10.69 -2.90
N ALA A 141 -1.44 -10.96 -3.23
CA ALA A 141 -0.44 -11.50 -2.33
C ALA A 141 0.54 -10.39 -1.96
N THR A 142 0.81 -10.20 -0.67
CA THR A 142 1.62 -9.09 -0.17
C THR A 142 2.69 -9.60 0.77
N LEU A 143 3.92 -9.12 0.59
CA LEU A 143 4.96 -9.14 1.59
C LEU A 143 5.06 -7.74 2.18
N ASP A 144 4.95 -7.64 3.50
CA ASP A 144 4.88 -6.37 4.21
C ASP A 144 5.88 -6.38 5.38
N MET A 145 6.58 -5.27 5.57
CA MET A 145 7.53 -5.06 6.66
C MET A 145 7.07 -3.87 7.50
N GLU A 146 7.05 -4.02 8.80
CA GLU A 146 6.81 -2.94 9.76
C GLU A 146 8.06 -2.71 10.60
N LEU A 147 8.55 -1.49 10.62
CA LEU A 147 9.63 -1.01 11.46
C LEU A 147 9.10 0.00 12.47
N TYR A 148 9.02 -0.38 13.73
CA TYR A 148 8.57 0.49 14.81
C TYR A 148 9.65 1.50 15.18
N LEU A 149 9.38 2.78 14.96
CA LEU A 149 10.21 3.91 15.39
C LEU A 149 9.90 4.29 16.84
N ALA A 150 8.64 4.20 17.23
CA ALA A 150 8.12 4.40 18.57
C ALA A 150 6.91 3.47 18.77
N ASP A 151 6.34 3.43 19.97
CA ASP A 151 5.23 2.53 20.29
C ASP A 151 3.95 2.85 19.52
N PHE A 152 3.81 4.10 19.10
CA PHE A 152 2.63 4.61 18.40
C PHE A 152 2.87 4.86 16.91
N ILE A 153 4.09 4.69 16.39
CA ILE A 153 4.43 4.96 15.00
C ILE A 153 5.35 3.88 14.42
N ALA A 154 4.99 3.39 13.26
CA ALA A 154 5.81 2.47 12.48
C ALA A 154 5.95 2.93 11.04
N LEU A 155 7.12 2.70 10.45
CA LEU A 155 7.32 2.75 8.99
C LEU A 155 6.95 1.41 8.41
N THR A 156 6.32 1.43 7.24
CA THR A 156 5.97 0.22 6.51
C THR A 156 6.59 0.24 5.13
N ALA A 157 6.94 -0.95 4.64
CA ALA A 157 7.36 -1.17 3.27
C ALA A 157 6.70 -2.44 2.75
N SER A 158 6.17 -2.41 1.54
CA SER A 158 5.44 -3.55 0.98
C SER A 158 5.78 -3.79 -0.48
N VAL A 159 5.77 -5.08 -0.83
CA VAL A 159 5.76 -5.56 -2.20
C VAL A 159 4.50 -6.40 -2.35
N ARG A 160 3.71 -6.10 -3.36
CA ARG A 160 2.40 -6.70 -3.59
C ARG A 160 2.27 -7.13 -5.04
N GLU A 161 1.75 -8.33 -5.24
CA GLU A 161 1.29 -8.81 -6.55
C GLU A 161 -0.23 -8.84 -6.55
N ARG A 162 -0.85 -8.06 -7.44
CA ARG A 162 -2.31 -7.97 -7.61
C ARG A 162 -2.75 -8.78 -8.81
N PHE A 163 -3.85 -9.49 -8.64
CA PHE A 163 -4.55 -10.22 -9.69
C PHE A 163 -5.97 -9.67 -9.78
N LEU A 164 -6.22 -8.83 -10.79
CA LEU A 164 -7.51 -8.16 -10.98
C LEU A 164 -8.16 -8.61 -12.29
N TRP A 165 -9.43 -8.89 -12.22
CA TRP A 165 -10.29 -9.21 -13.35
C TRP A 165 -11.34 -8.13 -13.53
N GLY A 166 -11.84 -7.98 -14.76
CA GLY A 166 -12.88 -7.02 -15.12
C GLY A 166 -12.33 -5.66 -15.59
N GLY A 167 -11.03 -5.40 -15.42
CA GLY A 167 -10.39 -4.17 -15.89
C GLY A 167 -9.89 -4.23 -17.33
N SER A 168 -9.50 -3.08 -17.84
CA SER A 168 -8.87 -2.90 -19.15
C SER A 168 -7.35 -3.06 -19.13
N THR A 169 -6.76 -2.99 -17.95
CA THR A 169 -5.32 -3.19 -17.71
C THR A 169 -5.07 -4.63 -17.33
N GLY A 170 -3.90 -5.19 -17.68
CA GLY A 170 -3.58 -6.61 -17.52
C GLY A 170 -3.91 -7.17 -16.13
N VAL A 171 -4.17 -8.48 -16.08
CA VAL A 171 -4.64 -9.19 -14.88
C VAL A 171 -3.64 -9.14 -13.72
N CYS A 172 -2.34 -9.15 -14.01
CA CYS A 172 -1.28 -9.24 -13.02
C CYS A 172 -0.49 -7.94 -12.94
N ARG A 173 -0.25 -7.43 -11.73
CA ARG A 173 0.48 -6.19 -11.50
C ARG A 173 1.24 -6.20 -10.19
N THR A 174 2.55 -5.92 -10.29
CA THR A 174 3.41 -5.74 -9.13
C THR A 174 3.39 -4.28 -8.66
N GLU A 175 3.28 -4.10 -7.35
CA GLU A 175 3.27 -2.81 -6.68
C GLU A 175 4.32 -2.79 -5.57
N TYR A 176 5.00 -1.65 -5.46
CA TYR A 176 5.95 -1.36 -4.40
C TYR A 176 5.45 -0.16 -3.62
N GLY A 177 5.49 -0.23 -2.30
CA GLY A 177 4.98 0.83 -1.47
C GLY A 177 5.76 1.04 -0.19
N ILE A 178 5.68 2.27 0.29
CA ILE A 178 6.12 2.68 1.62
C ILE A 178 4.98 3.38 2.33
N GLY A 179 4.98 3.34 3.65
CA GLY A 179 3.91 3.96 4.42
C GLY A 179 4.33 4.34 5.83
N ILE A 180 3.42 5.04 6.47
CA ILE A 180 3.50 5.38 7.89
C ILE A 180 2.24 4.86 8.55
N LYS A 181 2.42 4.14 9.64
CA LYS A 181 1.35 3.57 10.45
C LYS A 181 1.34 4.20 11.83
N PHE A 182 0.17 4.63 12.25
CA PHE A 182 -0.10 5.10 13.61
C PHE A 182 -0.88 4.03 14.37
N ILE A 183 -0.34 3.62 15.52
CA ILE A 183 -0.97 2.63 16.39
C ILE A 183 -1.90 3.36 17.36
N ILE A 184 -3.13 2.86 17.42
CA ILE A 184 -4.20 3.37 18.29
C ILE A 184 -4.57 2.25 19.26
N ASN A 185 -4.52 2.54 20.53
CA ASN A 185 -4.95 1.63 21.62
C ASN A 185 -6.39 1.90 22.03
#